data_da42af6e1a59063d120d434c016dacf3
#
_entry.id   da42af6e1a59063d120d434c016dacf3
#
_cell.length_a   1.000
_cell.length_b   1.000
_cell.length_c   1.000
_cell.angle_alpha   90.00
_cell.angle_beta   90.00
_cell.angle_gamma   90.00
#
_symmetry.space_group_name_H-M   'P 1'
#
loop_
_entity.id
_entity.type
_entity.pdbx_description
1 polymer ?
#
loop_
_entity_poly.entity_id
_entity_poly.type
_entity_poly.pdbx_seq_one_letter_code
_entity_poly.pdbx_strand_id
1 'polypeptide(L)'
;MNLVRETAPEGLNSLGLTLNTEKSYTWSSTAHGTELVYLGYAFKKIGGKADVSIAGKKINVIKTRLTKSFVRYAKDHNFDMLKMRVKFLTGNFTLYQADTLLPIRVGLFFNYKQATNTDCLDDLDKYYQKLLHCRTGKLGSHIAMSKLETKDLEKYSFRFGYENHVNHHFTTDQMDMITNCWL
;
A
#
# COMPACT_ATOMS: atom_id res chain seq x y z
N MET A 1 33.49 -7.12 -1.17
CA MET A 1 32.09 -7.37 -1.50
C MET A 1 31.76 -8.81 -1.87
N ASN A 2 32.77 -9.62 -2.20
CA ASN A 2 32.60 -11.05 -2.51
C ASN A 2 32.40 -11.92 -1.25
N LEU A 3 32.92 -11.49 -0.10
CA LEU A 3 32.92 -12.27 1.15
C LEU A 3 31.52 -12.74 1.57
N VAL A 4 30.51 -11.87 1.47
CA VAL A 4 29.12 -12.22 1.85
C VAL A 4 28.49 -13.23 0.89
N ARG A 5 28.90 -13.22 -0.37
CA ARG A 5 28.42 -14.21 -1.38
C ARG A 5 28.90 -15.62 -1.10
N GLU A 6 30.12 -15.74 -0.62
CA GLU A 6 30.79 -17.04 -0.39
C GLU A 6 30.47 -17.59 0.99
N THR A 7 30.39 -16.74 2.02
CA THR A 7 30.21 -17.17 3.40
C THR A 7 28.77 -17.37 3.84
N ALA A 8 27.78 -16.71 3.18
CA ALA A 8 26.37 -16.86 3.57
C ALA A 8 25.82 -18.30 3.36
N PRO A 9 26.07 -18.96 2.21
CA PRO A 9 25.67 -20.37 2.03
C PRO A 9 26.36 -21.31 3.00
N GLU A 10 27.65 -21.12 3.29
CA GLU A 10 28.41 -21.94 4.23
C GLU A 10 27.90 -21.78 5.66
N GLY A 11 27.62 -20.53 6.08
CA GLY A 11 27.03 -20.25 7.39
C GLY A 11 25.64 -20.87 7.57
N LEU A 12 24.80 -20.85 6.54
CA LEU A 12 23.50 -21.50 6.56
C LEU A 12 23.63 -23.03 6.64
N ASN A 13 24.52 -23.61 5.86
CA ASN A 13 24.78 -25.05 5.86
C ASN A 13 25.27 -25.55 7.23
N SER A 14 26.10 -24.77 7.92
CA SER A 14 26.58 -25.11 9.27
C SER A 14 25.45 -25.15 10.33
N LEU A 15 24.32 -24.47 10.03
CA LEU A 15 23.11 -24.46 10.87
C LEU A 15 22.05 -25.48 10.37
N GLY A 16 22.40 -26.36 9.41
CA GLY A 16 21.47 -27.30 8.82
C GLY A 16 20.40 -26.65 7.91
N LEU A 17 20.63 -25.41 7.47
CA LEU A 17 19.71 -24.67 6.60
C LEU A 17 20.24 -24.64 5.18
N THR A 18 19.35 -24.73 4.21
CA THR A 18 19.69 -24.65 2.78
C THR A 18 19.13 -23.39 2.17
N LEU A 19 19.96 -22.66 1.43
CA LEU A 19 19.53 -21.47 0.71
C LEU A 19 18.53 -21.86 -0.40
N ASN A 20 17.36 -21.26 -0.41
CA ASN A 20 16.40 -21.43 -1.52
C ASN A 20 16.87 -20.59 -2.71
N THR A 21 17.49 -21.27 -3.69
CA THR A 21 18.08 -20.60 -4.87
C THR A 21 17.07 -19.92 -5.78
N GLU A 22 15.82 -20.39 -5.82
CA GLU A 22 14.74 -19.78 -6.62
C GLU A 22 14.25 -18.44 -6.02
N LYS A 23 14.36 -18.30 -4.68
CA LYS A 23 13.92 -17.10 -3.95
C LYS A 23 15.07 -16.20 -3.55
N SER A 24 16.31 -16.64 -3.80
CA SER A 24 17.52 -15.88 -3.43
C SER A 24 18.15 -15.28 -4.67
N TYR A 25 18.47 -14.00 -4.59
CA TYR A 25 19.21 -13.33 -5.64
C TYR A 25 20.23 -12.37 -5.03
N THR A 26 21.31 -12.14 -5.76
CA THR A 26 22.32 -11.17 -5.38
C THR A 26 22.05 -9.85 -6.07
N TRP A 27 21.90 -8.81 -5.29
CA TRP A 27 21.78 -7.45 -5.80
C TRP A 27 23.10 -6.72 -5.65
N SER A 28 23.49 -5.94 -6.68
CA SER A 28 24.67 -5.06 -6.62
C SER A 28 24.25 -3.62 -6.84
N SER A 29 24.65 -2.75 -5.93
CA SER A 29 24.44 -1.30 -6.04
C SER A 29 25.22 -0.64 -7.17
N THR A 30 26.15 -1.37 -7.80
CA THR A 30 26.96 -0.88 -8.94
C THR A 30 26.30 -1.15 -10.29
N ALA A 31 25.34 -2.07 -10.35
CA ALA A 31 24.60 -2.33 -11.58
C ALA A 31 23.59 -1.21 -11.83
N HIS A 32 23.79 -0.42 -12.89
CA HIS A 32 22.87 0.63 -13.29
C HIS A 32 21.45 0.08 -13.55
N GLY A 33 20.43 0.73 -12.99
CA GLY A 33 19.04 0.41 -13.26
C GLY A 33 18.46 -0.80 -12.50
N THR A 34 19.25 -1.49 -11.67
CA THR A 34 18.75 -2.60 -10.88
C THR A 34 17.99 -2.09 -9.65
N GLU A 35 16.78 -2.65 -9.45
CA GLU A 35 15.94 -2.39 -8.30
C GLU A 35 16.00 -3.59 -7.35
N LEU A 36 16.27 -3.33 -6.06
CA LEU A 36 16.08 -4.32 -5.01
C LEU A 36 14.71 -4.13 -4.38
N VAL A 37 13.86 -5.15 -4.41
CA VAL A 37 12.58 -5.14 -3.71
C VAL A 37 12.69 -5.97 -2.43
N TYR A 38 12.48 -5.32 -1.28
CA TYR A 38 12.55 -5.97 0.02
C TYR A 38 11.52 -5.36 0.99
N LEU A 39 10.80 -6.21 1.71
CA LEU A 39 9.77 -5.84 2.71
C LEU A 39 8.75 -4.79 2.23
N GLY A 40 8.44 -4.77 0.94
CA GLY A 40 7.48 -3.82 0.36
C GLY A 40 8.07 -2.48 -0.08
N TYR A 41 9.38 -2.31 0.05
CA TYR A 41 10.13 -1.19 -0.48
C TYR A 41 10.88 -1.57 -1.76
N ALA A 42 11.11 -0.60 -2.61
CA ALA A 42 11.98 -0.68 -3.77
C ALA A 42 13.18 0.25 -3.57
N PHE A 43 14.37 -0.31 -3.67
CA PHE A 43 15.64 0.40 -3.46
C PHE A 43 16.32 0.57 -4.80
N LYS A 44 16.67 1.80 -5.14
CA LYS A 44 17.45 2.16 -6.34
C LYS A 44 18.63 3.02 -5.93
N LYS A 45 19.69 3.01 -6.73
CA LYS A 45 20.80 3.96 -6.60
C LYS A 45 20.68 5.03 -7.68
N ILE A 46 20.44 6.26 -7.27
CA ILE A 46 20.31 7.41 -8.16
C ILE A 46 21.32 8.47 -7.72
N GLY A 47 22.23 8.85 -8.63
CA GLY A 47 23.24 9.89 -8.33
C GLY A 47 24.13 9.59 -7.11
N GLY A 48 24.42 8.30 -6.85
CA GLY A 48 25.22 7.88 -5.69
C GLY A 48 24.44 7.75 -4.38
N LYS A 49 23.18 8.19 -4.33
CA LYS A 49 22.30 8.10 -3.15
C LYS A 49 21.32 6.94 -3.28
N ALA A 50 20.90 6.41 -2.14
CA ALA A 50 19.81 5.44 -2.10
C ALA A 50 18.47 6.16 -2.26
N ASP A 51 17.70 5.77 -3.29
CA ASP A 51 16.29 6.14 -3.46
C ASP A 51 15.43 4.99 -2.98
N VAL A 52 14.59 5.24 -1.99
CA VAL A 52 13.73 4.24 -1.36
C VAL A 52 12.28 4.62 -1.61
N SER A 53 11.58 3.81 -2.40
CA SER A 53 10.18 4.03 -2.73
C SER A 53 9.31 2.84 -2.30
N ILE A 54 8.00 3.00 -2.35
CA ILE A 54 7.05 1.90 -2.14
C ILE A 54 7.11 0.97 -3.36
N ALA A 55 7.29 -0.32 -3.14
CA ALA A 55 7.38 -1.29 -4.23
C ALA A 55 6.13 -1.32 -5.12
N GLY A 56 6.33 -1.38 -6.44
CA GLY A 56 5.24 -1.34 -7.43
C GLY A 56 4.16 -2.39 -7.19
N LYS A 57 4.52 -3.59 -6.71
CA LYS A 57 3.55 -4.61 -6.32
C LYS A 57 2.59 -4.12 -5.22
N LYS A 58 3.07 -3.36 -4.24
CA LYS A 58 2.25 -2.80 -3.16
C LYS A 58 1.32 -1.69 -3.68
N ILE A 59 1.83 -0.83 -4.55
CA ILE A 59 1.03 0.19 -5.23
C ILE A 59 -0.12 -0.45 -6.03
N ASN A 60 0.16 -1.52 -6.77
CA ASN A 60 -0.86 -2.25 -7.52
C ASN A 60 -1.91 -2.89 -6.61
N VAL A 61 -1.53 -3.40 -5.44
CA VAL A 61 -2.49 -3.91 -4.44
C VAL A 61 -3.42 -2.79 -3.96
N ILE A 62 -2.88 -1.60 -3.67
CA ILE A 62 -3.70 -0.44 -3.27
C ILE A 62 -4.68 -0.05 -4.39
N LYS A 63 -4.21 0.06 -5.65
CA LYS A 63 -5.06 0.35 -6.81
C LYS A 63 -6.17 -0.68 -6.98
N THR A 64 -5.85 -1.97 -6.83
CA THR A 64 -6.82 -3.06 -6.90
C THR A 64 -7.88 -2.94 -5.80
N ARG A 65 -7.49 -2.66 -4.56
CA ARG A 65 -8.41 -2.46 -3.44
C ARG A 65 -9.32 -1.26 -3.65
N LEU A 66 -8.79 -0.14 -4.15
CA LEU A 66 -9.60 1.01 -4.56
C LEU A 66 -10.64 0.61 -5.61
N THR A 67 -10.20 -0.03 -6.70
CA THR A 67 -11.11 -0.46 -7.77
C THR A 67 -12.20 -1.38 -7.25
N LYS A 68 -11.85 -2.41 -6.45
CA LYS A 68 -12.82 -3.32 -5.82
C LYS A 68 -13.82 -2.56 -4.94
N SER A 69 -13.37 -1.53 -4.20
CA SER A 69 -14.24 -0.69 -3.35
C SER A 69 -15.28 0.07 -4.17
N PHE A 70 -14.87 0.69 -5.28
CA PHE A 70 -15.78 1.39 -6.19
C PHE A 70 -16.71 0.43 -6.96
N VAL A 71 -16.21 -0.73 -7.38
CA VAL A 71 -17.02 -1.79 -8.00
C VAL A 71 -18.09 -2.31 -7.02
N ARG A 72 -17.74 -2.45 -5.76
CA ARG A 72 -18.70 -2.86 -4.72
C ARG A 72 -19.76 -1.79 -4.52
N TYR A 73 -19.35 -0.52 -4.40
CA TYR A 73 -20.26 0.60 -4.29
C TYR A 73 -21.22 0.70 -5.51
N ALA A 74 -20.73 0.47 -6.72
CA ALA A 74 -21.56 0.47 -7.92
C ALA A 74 -22.67 -0.62 -7.89
N LYS A 75 -22.55 -1.63 -7.02
CA LYS A 75 -23.54 -2.71 -6.85
C LYS A 75 -24.52 -2.46 -5.71
N ASP A 76 -24.02 -1.94 -4.57
CA ASP A 76 -24.80 -1.85 -3.32
C ASP A 76 -25.14 -0.42 -2.91
N HIS A 77 -24.55 0.58 -3.57
CA HIS A 77 -24.70 2.01 -3.28
C HIS A 77 -24.50 2.37 -1.79
N ASN A 78 -23.73 1.56 -1.05
CA ASN A 78 -23.42 1.82 0.35
C ASN A 78 -22.27 2.84 0.46
N PHE A 79 -22.63 4.13 0.52
CA PHE A 79 -21.69 5.24 0.57
C PHE A 79 -20.83 5.24 1.82
N ASP A 80 -21.41 4.95 2.98
CA ASP A 80 -20.67 4.93 4.24
C ASP A 80 -19.56 3.87 4.23
N MET A 81 -19.84 2.70 3.65
CA MET A 81 -18.85 1.65 3.49
C MET A 81 -17.76 2.03 2.48
N LEU A 82 -18.10 2.66 1.36
CA LEU A 82 -17.12 3.20 0.42
C LEU A 82 -16.20 4.22 1.11
N LYS A 83 -16.80 5.15 1.85
CA LYS A 83 -16.05 6.17 2.61
C LYS A 83 -15.12 5.55 3.66
N MET A 84 -15.56 4.53 4.39
CA MET A 84 -14.69 3.80 5.32
C MET A 84 -13.52 3.12 4.61
N ARG A 85 -13.74 2.49 3.45
CA ARG A 85 -12.68 1.87 2.65
C ARG A 85 -11.66 2.89 2.13
N VAL A 86 -12.13 4.06 1.68
CA VAL A 86 -11.26 5.16 1.25
C VAL A 86 -10.41 5.65 2.43
N LYS A 87 -11.02 5.93 3.59
CA LYS A 87 -10.30 6.31 4.81
C LYS A 87 -9.24 5.28 5.21
N PHE A 88 -9.57 3.99 5.14
CA PHE A 88 -8.66 2.90 5.48
C PHE A 88 -7.44 2.85 4.55
N LEU A 89 -7.63 3.13 3.26
CA LEU A 89 -6.54 3.08 2.27
C LEU A 89 -5.68 4.35 2.26
N THR A 90 -6.27 5.53 2.55
CA THR A 90 -5.58 6.82 2.48
C THR A 90 -4.98 7.26 3.81
N GLY A 91 -5.36 6.63 4.91
CA GLY A 91 -4.93 7.04 6.25
C GLY A 91 -4.20 5.96 7.02
N ASN A 92 -4.17 6.17 8.33
CA ASN A 92 -3.59 5.28 9.32
C ASN A 92 -4.63 4.93 10.37
N PHE A 93 -4.39 3.88 11.14
CA PHE A 93 -5.26 3.43 12.22
C PHE A 93 -4.47 2.63 13.25
N THR A 94 -5.10 2.36 14.39
CA THR A 94 -4.49 1.59 15.47
C THR A 94 -5.15 0.22 15.55
N LEU A 95 -4.33 -0.82 15.55
CA LEU A 95 -4.71 -2.18 15.91
C LEU A 95 -4.32 -2.45 17.36
N TYR A 96 -5.02 -3.35 18.03
CA TYR A 96 -4.65 -3.83 19.34
C TYR A 96 -4.25 -5.30 19.24
N GLN A 97 -3.08 -5.61 19.80
CA GLN A 97 -2.58 -6.97 19.84
C GLN A 97 -3.50 -7.82 20.74
N ALA A 98 -3.93 -8.99 20.26
CA ALA A 98 -4.92 -9.82 20.96
C ALA A 98 -4.49 -10.22 22.37
N ASP A 99 -3.20 -10.56 22.55
CA ASP A 99 -2.70 -11.10 23.81
C ASP A 99 -2.29 -10.03 24.84
N THR A 100 -1.82 -8.86 24.38
CA THR A 100 -1.23 -7.82 25.25
C THR A 100 -2.02 -6.53 25.27
N LEU A 101 -3.00 -6.38 24.40
CA LEU A 101 -3.75 -5.14 24.16
C LEU A 101 -2.85 -3.93 23.81
N LEU A 102 -1.59 -4.17 23.44
CA LEU A 102 -0.67 -3.12 23.04
C LEU A 102 -1.09 -2.51 21.70
N PRO A 103 -1.10 -1.17 21.60
CA PRO A 103 -1.47 -0.49 20.36
C PRO A 103 -0.38 -0.62 19.30
N ILE A 104 -0.75 -1.11 18.13
CA ILE A 104 0.12 -1.15 16.94
C ILE A 104 -0.43 -0.16 15.94
N ARG A 105 0.35 0.86 15.61
CA ARG A 105 -0.01 1.81 14.55
C ARG A 105 0.32 1.24 13.18
N VAL A 106 -0.67 1.23 12.31
CA VAL A 106 -0.58 0.69 10.94
C VAL A 106 -1.22 1.65 9.96
N GLY A 107 -1.08 1.37 8.68
CA GLY A 107 -1.65 2.19 7.61
C GLY A 107 -0.57 2.76 6.70
N LEU A 108 -0.97 3.71 5.88
CA LEU A 108 -0.13 4.17 4.77
C LEU A 108 1.24 4.69 5.23
N PHE A 109 1.26 5.58 6.22
CA PHE A 109 2.52 6.13 6.73
C PHE A 109 3.31 5.09 7.52
N PHE A 110 2.70 4.42 8.50
CA PHE A 110 3.43 3.52 9.40
C PHE A 110 4.03 2.31 8.67
N ASN A 111 3.37 1.83 7.61
CA ASN A 111 3.87 0.74 6.79
C ASN A 111 5.02 1.16 5.87
N TYR A 112 5.11 2.44 5.50
CA TYR A 112 6.07 2.92 4.50
C TYR A 112 6.87 4.15 4.94
N LYS A 113 7.03 4.38 6.25
CA LYS A 113 7.72 5.54 6.83
C LYS A 113 9.21 5.67 6.46
N GLN A 114 9.81 4.63 5.91
CA GLN A 114 11.21 4.63 5.47
C GLN A 114 11.36 5.03 3.99
N ALA A 115 10.26 5.28 3.29
CA ALA A 115 10.33 5.76 1.91
C ALA A 115 10.89 7.19 1.87
N THR A 116 11.95 7.40 1.08
CA THR A 116 12.54 8.72 0.81
C THR A 116 11.97 9.34 -0.45
N ASN A 117 11.40 8.52 -1.33
CA ASN A 117 10.68 8.94 -2.52
C ASN A 117 9.20 8.51 -2.40
N THR A 118 8.32 9.48 -2.43
CA THR A 118 6.87 9.31 -2.25
C THR A 118 6.06 9.74 -3.48
N ASP A 119 6.69 9.89 -4.66
CA ASP A 119 6.02 10.33 -5.90
C ASP A 119 4.87 9.39 -6.31
N CYS A 120 4.98 8.11 -5.94
CA CYS A 120 3.91 7.12 -6.15
C CYS A 120 2.60 7.47 -5.44
N LEU A 121 2.60 8.32 -4.42
CA LEU A 121 1.39 8.78 -3.74
C LEU A 121 0.57 9.72 -4.63
N ASP A 122 1.23 10.59 -5.40
CA ASP A 122 0.55 11.44 -6.40
C ASP A 122 -0.09 10.60 -7.49
N ASP A 123 0.56 9.51 -7.90
CA ASP A 123 -0.01 8.59 -8.88
C ASP A 123 -1.18 7.79 -8.33
N LEU A 124 -1.17 7.49 -7.03
CA LEU A 124 -2.33 6.92 -6.33
C LEU A 124 -3.48 7.93 -6.24
N ASP A 125 -3.19 9.20 -5.94
CA ASP A 125 -4.19 10.26 -5.90
C ASP A 125 -4.81 10.49 -7.28
N LYS A 126 -4.00 10.58 -8.35
CA LYS A 126 -4.49 10.66 -9.73
C LYS A 126 -5.38 9.46 -10.09
N TYR A 127 -4.99 8.25 -9.68
CA TYR A 127 -5.77 7.03 -9.90
C TYR A 127 -7.10 7.07 -9.14
N TYR A 128 -7.07 7.49 -7.88
CA TYR A 128 -8.25 7.68 -7.04
C TYR A 128 -9.23 8.70 -7.65
N GLN A 129 -8.73 9.85 -8.08
CA GLN A 129 -9.55 10.88 -8.75
C GLN A 129 -10.20 10.36 -10.04
N LYS A 130 -9.50 9.55 -10.83
CA LYS A 130 -10.07 8.90 -12.02
C LYS A 130 -11.24 7.98 -11.67
N LEU A 131 -11.16 7.22 -10.58
CA LEU A 131 -12.26 6.37 -10.11
C LEU A 131 -13.43 7.21 -9.58
N LEU A 132 -13.15 8.23 -8.77
CA LEU A 132 -14.13 9.10 -8.15
C LEU A 132 -14.96 9.86 -9.19
N HIS A 133 -14.32 10.31 -10.27
CA HIS A 133 -14.97 11.04 -11.36
C HIS A 133 -15.32 10.17 -12.58
N CYS A 134 -15.25 8.85 -12.45
CA CYS A 134 -15.62 7.93 -13.53
C CYS A 134 -17.13 8.05 -13.82
N ARG A 135 -17.48 8.41 -15.06
CA ARG A 135 -18.87 8.57 -15.50
C ARG A 135 -19.20 7.76 -16.76
N THR A 136 -18.19 7.05 -17.32
CA THR A 136 -18.33 6.30 -18.58
C THR A 136 -17.89 4.85 -18.40
N GLY A 137 -18.26 3.99 -19.36
CA GLY A 137 -17.97 2.56 -19.34
C GLY A 137 -18.78 1.80 -18.27
N LYS A 138 -18.52 0.50 -18.15
CA LYS A 138 -19.27 -0.39 -17.23
C LYS A 138 -19.28 0.09 -15.78
N LEU A 139 -18.18 0.62 -15.28
CA LEU A 139 -18.11 1.09 -13.90
C LEU A 139 -18.82 2.46 -13.76
N GLY A 140 -18.48 3.41 -14.61
CA GLY A 140 -19.00 4.78 -14.53
C GLY A 140 -20.50 4.90 -14.68
N SER A 141 -21.13 4.05 -15.50
CA SER A 141 -22.58 4.02 -15.66
C SER A 141 -23.33 3.52 -14.42
N HIS A 142 -22.67 2.80 -13.52
CA HIS A 142 -23.26 2.28 -12.28
C HIS A 142 -22.84 3.07 -11.02
N ILE A 143 -21.85 3.96 -11.13
CA ILE A 143 -21.48 4.87 -10.03
C ILE A 143 -22.41 6.08 -10.05
N ALA A 144 -23.58 5.93 -9.44
CA ALA A 144 -24.57 7.00 -9.31
C ALA A 144 -24.32 7.85 -8.04
N MET A 145 -23.11 8.39 -7.93
CA MET A 145 -22.69 9.20 -6.77
C MET A 145 -23.22 10.63 -6.91
N SER A 146 -23.84 11.15 -5.86
CA SER A 146 -24.28 12.55 -5.80
C SER A 146 -23.09 13.52 -5.76
N LYS A 147 -23.35 14.79 -6.07
CA LYS A 147 -22.33 15.85 -5.95
C LYS A 147 -21.82 16.01 -4.52
N LEU A 148 -22.68 15.81 -3.52
CA LEU A 148 -22.31 15.92 -2.10
C LEU A 148 -21.40 14.75 -1.68
N GLU A 149 -21.72 13.52 -2.07
CA GLU A 149 -20.90 12.34 -1.83
C GLU A 149 -19.54 12.46 -2.50
N THR A 150 -19.51 12.89 -3.77
CA THR A 150 -18.26 13.14 -4.50
C THR A 150 -17.39 14.15 -3.76
N LYS A 151 -17.95 15.30 -3.38
CA LYS A 151 -17.25 16.35 -2.63
C LYS A 151 -16.75 15.88 -1.26
N ASP A 152 -17.50 14.98 -0.61
CA ASP A 152 -17.07 14.42 0.68
C ASP A 152 -15.87 13.47 0.50
N LEU A 153 -15.82 12.70 -0.58
CA LEU A 153 -14.69 11.82 -0.89
C LEU A 153 -13.47 12.57 -1.43
N GLU A 154 -13.63 13.70 -2.10
CA GLU A 154 -12.51 14.55 -2.58
C GLU A 154 -11.58 15.04 -1.46
N LYS A 155 -12.05 15.02 -0.19
CA LYS A 155 -11.25 15.40 0.97
C LYS A 155 -10.13 14.41 1.30
N TYR A 156 -10.19 13.19 0.77
CA TYR A 156 -9.21 12.15 1.06
C TYR A 156 -8.15 12.09 -0.04
N SER A 157 -6.89 12.00 0.37
CA SER A 157 -5.74 11.92 -0.51
C SER A 157 -4.69 11.02 0.14
N PHE A 158 -4.01 10.21 -0.66
CA PHE A 158 -2.89 9.37 -0.22
C PHE A 158 -1.72 10.23 0.24
N ARG A 159 -1.35 11.26 -0.52
CA ARG A 159 -0.27 12.16 -0.15
C ARG A 159 -0.59 12.89 1.15
N PHE A 160 -1.76 13.52 1.23
CA PHE A 160 -2.16 14.24 2.43
C PHE A 160 -2.23 13.32 3.66
N GLY A 161 -2.80 12.13 3.52
CA GLY A 161 -2.91 11.15 4.61
C GLY A 161 -1.56 10.65 5.10
N TYR A 162 -0.60 10.47 4.18
CA TYR A 162 0.78 10.08 4.50
C TYR A 162 1.53 11.22 5.20
N GLU A 163 1.60 12.41 4.61
CA GLU A 163 2.38 13.55 5.11
C GLU A 163 1.85 14.08 6.45
N ASN A 164 0.55 14.08 6.64
CA ASN A 164 -0.10 14.57 7.86
C ASN A 164 -0.40 13.46 8.87
N HIS A 165 0.03 12.24 8.64
CA HIS A 165 -0.19 11.08 9.49
C HIS A 165 -1.66 10.91 9.91
N VAL A 166 -2.59 11.22 8.98
CA VAL A 166 -4.03 11.22 9.27
C VAL A 166 -4.43 9.87 9.85
N ASN A 167 -5.02 9.89 11.04
CA ASN A 167 -5.42 8.69 11.76
C ASN A 167 -6.94 8.56 11.81
N HIS A 168 -7.44 7.35 11.57
CA HIS A 168 -8.84 7.00 11.65
C HIS A 168 -9.05 5.91 12.71
N HIS A 169 -10.23 5.91 13.30
CA HIS A 169 -10.63 4.87 14.23
C HIS A 169 -11.59 3.92 13.54
N PHE A 170 -11.31 2.63 13.67
CA PHE A 170 -12.17 1.55 13.18
C PHE A 170 -12.32 0.51 14.28
N THR A 171 -13.54 -0.01 14.44
CA THR A 171 -13.77 -1.23 15.24
C THR A 171 -13.30 -2.46 14.49
N THR A 172 -13.10 -3.57 15.17
CA THR A 172 -12.74 -4.85 14.53
C THR A 172 -13.76 -5.24 13.47
N ASP A 173 -15.06 -5.16 13.79
CA ASP A 173 -16.14 -5.47 12.86
C ASP A 173 -16.11 -4.57 11.61
N GLN A 174 -15.82 -3.27 11.80
CA GLN A 174 -15.66 -2.36 10.66
C GLN A 174 -14.48 -2.74 9.79
N MET A 175 -13.34 -3.12 10.38
CA MET A 175 -12.17 -3.56 9.62
C MET A 175 -12.45 -4.84 8.82
N ASP A 176 -13.17 -5.79 9.39
CA ASP A 176 -13.59 -7.01 8.71
C ASP A 176 -14.54 -6.70 7.54
N MET A 177 -15.54 -5.83 7.75
CA MET A 177 -16.43 -5.39 6.68
C MET A 177 -15.71 -4.62 5.57
N ILE A 178 -14.72 -3.79 5.93
CA ILE A 178 -13.88 -3.05 4.97
C ILE A 178 -13.09 -4.03 4.10
N THR A 179 -12.42 -5.00 4.72
CA THR A 179 -11.45 -5.87 4.04
C THR A 179 -12.11 -7.00 3.26
N ASN A 180 -13.31 -7.44 3.67
CA ASN A 180 -14.05 -8.53 3.05
C ASN A 180 -14.29 -8.32 1.53
N CYS A 181 -14.44 -7.09 1.06
CA CYS A 181 -14.62 -6.84 -0.37
C CYS A 181 -13.31 -6.99 -1.19
N TRP A 182 -12.17 -7.15 -0.54
CA TRP A 182 -10.85 -7.27 -1.20
C TRP A 182 -10.36 -8.73 -1.30
N LEU A 183 -11.00 -9.62 -0.58
CA LEU A 183 -10.79 -11.07 -0.69
C LEU A 183 -11.49 -11.63 -1.94
#